data_c3680b07b6aa4eda67b3fdedd82003d7
#
_entry.id   c3680b07b6aa4eda67b3fdedd82003d7
#
_cell.length_a   1.000
_cell.length_b   1.000
_cell.length_c   1.000
_cell.angle_alpha   90.00
_cell.angle_beta   90.00
_cell.angle_gamma   90.00
#
_symmetry.space_group_name_H-M   'P 1'
#
loop_
_entity.id
_entity.type
_entity.pdbx_description
1 polymer ?
#
loop_
_entity_poly.entity_id
_entity_poly.type
_entity_poly.pdbx_seq_one_letter_code
_entity_poly.pdbx_strand_id
1 'polypeptide(L)'
;METLKEFIKHKRPNLSKQSVNTYASILKNLYIRVFGDDNIDINNFSKSKDILNDLKTISPNKRKTVLSALVIITDIPEYRNQMLKDIDTYTEDQHKQEKSEKQQDSWVDGDEIKMIYDKLAKEAKLLYKKESLTMSDLQTIQNYVILSLLGGIYIPPRRSKDYVDFKIHDIDKGHDNYMLKEHFIFNSYKTAKTYGRQMVAIPKELKTLMNKWIKVNPTNYLLFDSNKNRLSNVKLNQRLNKLFDHKKVGVNQLRHTFLSDKYQESIETNNKMADDLAKMGSSMIQEKVYIKKNKKKPSPSDIMDV
;
A
#
# COMPACT_ATOMS: atom_id res chain seq x y z
N MET A 1 19.16 -21.01 9.67
CA MET A 1 18.49 -19.80 9.09
C MET A 1 19.27 -19.21 7.91
N GLU A 2 20.57 -19.03 8.02
CA GLU A 2 21.35 -18.45 6.90
C GLU A 2 21.34 -19.39 5.68
N THR A 3 21.61 -20.68 5.88
CA THR A 3 21.52 -21.72 4.84
C THR A 3 20.16 -21.72 4.10
N LEU A 4 19.04 -21.52 4.82
CA LEU A 4 17.71 -21.46 4.21
C LEU A 4 17.53 -20.21 3.35
N LYS A 5 18.06 -19.06 3.77
CA LYS A 5 18.03 -17.81 2.96
C LYS A 5 18.88 -17.95 1.70
N GLU A 6 20.06 -18.54 1.82
CA GLU A 6 20.95 -18.81 0.69
C GLU A 6 20.26 -19.74 -0.32
N PHE A 7 19.62 -20.80 0.16
CA PHE A 7 18.87 -21.73 -0.68
C PHE A 7 17.72 -21.04 -1.42
N ILE A 8 16.90 -20.23 -0.72
CA ILE A 8 15.83 -19.44 -1.33
C ILE A 8 16.40 -18.48 -2.39
N LYS A 9 17.53 -17.82 -2.08
CA LYS A 9 18.17 -16.88 -2.99
C LYS A 9 18.73 -17.57 -4.22
N HIS A 10 19.30 -18.75 -4.07
CA HIS A 10 19.76 -19.56 -5.19
C HIS A 10 18.61 -19.99 -6.11
N LYS A 11 17.50 -20.48 -5.55
CA LYS A 11 16.30 -20.87 -6.32
C LYS A 11 15.60 -19.68 -6.99
N ARG A 12 15.67 -18.48 -6.40
CA ARG A 12 15.00 -17.25 -6.89
C ARG A 12 15.93 -16.02 -6.74
N PRO A 13 16.92 -15.84 -7.62
CA PRO A 13 17.92 -14.76 -7.52
C PRO A 13 17.33 -13.33 -7.51
N ASN A 14 16.18 -13.15 -8.17
CA ASN A 14 15.53 -11.85 -8.31
C ASN A 14 14.65 -11.43 -7.11
N LEU A 15 14.52 -12.27 -6.08
CA LEU A 15 13.78 -11.91 -4.88
C LEU A 15 14.49 -10.80 -4.11
N SER A 16 13.69 -9.86 -3.58
CA SER A 16 14.20 -8.83 -2.68
C SER A 16 14.71 -9.46 -1.38
N LYS A 17 15.69 -8.83 -0.74
CA LYS A 17 16.19 -9.24 0.59
C LYS A 17 15.05 -9.39 1.62
N GLN A 18 14.07 -8.47 1.56
CA GLN A 18 12.88 -8.52 2.43
C GLN A 18 12.04 -9.78 2.17
N SER A 19 11.80 -10.14 0.91
CA SER A 19 11.04 -11.35 0.55
C SER A 19 11.76 -12.60 0.99
N VAL A 20 13.08 -12.68 0.78
CA VAL A 20 13.91 -13.82 1.24
C VAL A 20 13.79 -13.98 2.76
N ASN A 21 13.95 -12.90 3.53
CA ASN A 21 13.81 -12.94 4.99
C ASN A 21 12.42 -13.39 5.43
N THR A 22 11.37 -12.91 4.75
CA THR A 22 9.99 -13.29 5.05
C THR A 22 9.74 -14.76 4.80
N TYR A 23 10.14 -15.29 3.65
CA TYR A 23 9.97 -16.70 3.31
C TYR A 23 10.80 -17.61 4.22
N ALA A 24 12.05 -17.25 4.52
CA ALA A 24 12.87 -18.01 5.46
C ALA A 24 12.25 -18.08 6.86
N SER A 25 11.68 -16.98 7.34
CA SER A 25 10.98 -16.93 8.63
C SER A 25 9.71 -17.80 8.62
N ILE A 26 8.92 -17.75 7.55
CA ILE A 26 7.72 -18.58 7.38
C ILE A 26 8.08 -20.07 7.39
N LEU A 27 9.08 -20.45 6.61
CA LEU A 27 9.52 -21.86 6.51
C LEU A 27 10.11 -22.36 7.83
N LYS A 28 10.88 -21.54 8.54
CA LYS A 28 11.37 -21.90 9.88
C LYS A 28 10.22 -22.18 10.84
N ASN A 29 9.26 -21.26 10.92
CA ASN A 29 8.12 -21.40 11.82
C ASN A 29 7.25 -22.62 11.45
N LEU A 30 7.06 -22.89 10.16
CA LEU A 30 6.38 -24.07 9.68
C LEU A 30 7.11 -25.36 10.11
N TYR A 31 8.43 -25.38 9.90
CA TYR A 31 9.26 -26.54 10.23
C TYR A 31 9.19 -26.91 11.71
N ILE A 32 9.37 -25.91 12.59
CA ILE A 32 9.26 -26.11 14.04
C ILE A 32 7.88 -26.62 14.42
N ARG A 33 6.81 -26.08 13.83
CA ARG A 33 5.44 -26.49 14.14
C ARG A 33 5.11 -27.92 13.70
N VAL A 34 5.60 -28.34 12.52
CA VAL A 34 5.31 -29.67 11.95
C VAL A 34 6.22 -30.75 12.49
N PHE A 35 7.52 -30.44 12.68
CA PHE A 35 8.53 -31.45 13.01
C PHE A 35 9.09 -31.35 14.44
N GLY A 36 8.75 -30.27 15.18
CA GLY A 36 9.15 -30.09 16.58
C GLY A 36 10.64 -29.78 16.78
N ASP A 37 11.40 -29.50 15.71
CA ASP A 37 12.84 -29.28 15.73
C ASP A 37 13.18 -27.92 15.11
N ASP A 38 14.20 -27.26 15.61
CA ASP A 38 14.71 -25.98 15.05
C ASP A 38 15.92 -26.19 14.12
N ASN A 39 16.49 -27.39 14.07
CA ASN A 39 17.53 -27.79 13.13
C ASN A 39 16.89 -28.19 11.78
N ILE A 40 16.84 -27.23 10.87
CA ILE A 40 16.10 -27.36 9.62
C ILE A 40 16.81 -28.28 8.63
N ASP A 41 16.25 -29.46 8.37
CA ASP A 41 16.57 -30.26 7.19
C ASP A 41 15.62 -29.91 6.04
N ILE A 42 16.18 -29.32 4.98
CA ILE A 42 15.40 -28.89 3.79
C ILE A 42 14.67 -30.08 3.14
N ASN A 43 15.22 -31.28 3.22
CA ASN A 43 14.61 -32.49 2.63
C ASN A 43 13.24 -32.83 3.27
N ASN A 44 13.05 -32.49 4.55
CA ASN A 44 11.79 -32.74 5.24
C ASN A 44 10.61 -31.94 4.64
N PHE A 45 10.87 -30.85 3.92
CA PHE A 45 9.82 -30.16 3.18
C PHE A 45 9.21 -30.99 2.02
N SER A 46 9.80 -32.15 1.72
CA SER A 46 9.22 -33.14 0.80
C SER A 46 8.04 -33.93 1.40
N LYS A 47 7.87 -33.93 2.73
CA LYS A 47 6.77 -34.60 3.43
C LYS A 47 5.45 -33.82 3.27
N SER A 48 4.96 -33.78 2.03
CA SER A 48 3.81 -32.93 1.67
C SER A 48 2.53 -33.26 2.42
N LYS A 49 2.29 -34.55 2.73
CA LYS A 49 1.10 -35.00 3.47
C LYS A 49 1.03 -34.40 4.88
N ASP A 50 2.12 -34.42 5.63
CA ASP A 50 2.20 -33.94 7.00
C ASP A 50 2.03 -32.42 7.02
N ILE A 51 2.77 -31.74 6.13
CA ILE A 51 2.73 -30.29 6.01
C ILE A 51 1.34 -29.79 5.56
N LEU A 52 0.74 -30.40 4.55
CA LEU A 52 -0.59 -30.00 4.09
C LEU A 52 -1.68 -30.28 5.14
N ASN A 53 -1.51 -31.34 5.93
CA ASN A 53 -2.44 -31.63 7.03
C ASN A 53 -2.37 -30.56 8.13
N ASP A 54 -1.18 -30.13 8.53
CA ASP A 54 -0.98 -29.00 9.45
C ASP A 54 -1.61 -27.70 8.91
N LEU A 55 -1.41 -27.44 7.61
CA LEU A 55 -1.91 -26.24 6.95
C LEU A 55 -3.44 -26.18 6.79
N LYS A 56 -4.19 -27.27 6.98
CA LYS A 56 -5.67 -27.26 6.90
C LYS A 56 -6.32 -26.32 7.89
N THR A 57 -5.72 -26.12 9.05
CA THR A 57 -6.22 -25.24 10.10
C THR A 57 -6.02 -23.74 9.81
N ILE A 58 -5.25 -23.42 8.79
CA ILE A 58 -4.87 -22.05 8.43
C ILE A 58 -5.80 -21.54 7.31
N SER A 59 -6.29 -20.31 7.45
CA SER A 59 -7.13 -19.68 6.43
C SER A 59 -6.46 -19.61 5.06
N PRO A 60 -7.20 -19.72 3.94
CA PRO A 60 -6.66 -19.72 2.58
C PRO A 60 -5.72 -18.55 2.31
N ASN A 61 -6.05 -17.35 2.77
CA ASN A 61 -5.22 -16.15 2.60
C ASN A 61 -3.82 -16.27 3.27
N LYS A 62 -3.74 -16.87 4.45
CA LYS A 62 -2.46 -17.11 5.13
C LYS A 62 -1.75 -18.32 4.52
N ARG A 63 -2.49 -19.40 4.25
CA ARG A 63 -1.97 -20.65 3.69
C ARG A 63 -1.30 -20.45 2.34
N LYS A 64 -1.89 -19.68 1.42
CA LYS A 64 -1.25 -19.38 0.13
C LYS A 64 0.15 -18.76 0.26
N THR A 65 0.40 -17.96 1.31
CA THR A 65 1.72 -17.34 1.53
C THR A 65 2.74 -18.37 2.01
N VAL A 66 2.34 -19.30 2.87
CA VAL A 66 3.18 -20.43 3.31
C VAL A 66 3.48 -21.34 2.12
N LEU A 67 2.46 -21.69 1.35
CA LEU A 67 2.59 -22.53 0.15
C LEU A 67 3.49 -21.87 -0.90
N SER A 68 3.43 -20.54 -1.06
CA SER A 68 4.34 -19.81 -1.95
C SER A 68 5.79 -19.97 -1.55
N ALA A 69 6.09 -19.99 -0.25
CA ALA A 69 7.44 -20.24 0.24
C ALA A 69 7.88 -21.69 -0.03
N LEU A 70 7.00 -22.69 0.18
CA LEU A 70 7.26 -24.08 -0.12
C LEU A 70 7.50 -24.33 -1.61
N VAL A 71 6.68 -23.76 -2.49
CA VAL A 71 6.84 -23.85 -3.96
C VAL A 71 8.18 -23.26 -4.44
N ILE A 72 8.76 -22.31 -3.71
CA ILE A 72 10.08 -21.76 -4.06
C ILE A 72 11.19 -22.78 -3.78
N ILE A 73 11.09 -23.52 -2.68
CA ILE A 73 12.15 -24.42 -2.24
C ILE A 73 11.96 -25.88 -2.67
N THR A 74 10.76 -26.24 -3.11
CA THR A 74 10.41 -27.59 -3.57
C THR A 74 9.74 -27.54 -4.93
N ASP A 75 9.82 -28.63 -5.68
CA ASP A 75 9.11 -28.77 -6.97
C ASP A 75 7.87 -29.69 -6.82
N ILE A 76 7.28 -29.76 -5.61
CA ILE A 76 6.16 -30.65 -5.27
C ILE A 76 4.84 -30.08 -5.79
N PRO A 77 4.15 -30.79 -6.71
CA PRO A 77 2.93 -30.29 -7.36
C PRO A 77 1.78 -30.05 -6.38
N GLU A 78 1.66 -30.82 -5.31
CA GLU A 78 0.60 -30.71 -4.32
C GLU A 78 0.58 -29.35 -3.63
N TYR A 79 1.73 -28.76 -3.34
CA TYR A 79 1.84 -27.42 -2.78
C TYR A 79 1.34 -26.36 -3.76
N ARG A 80 1.73 -26.49 -5.03
CA ARG A 80 1.29 -25.57 -6.09
C ARG A 80 -0.22 -25.67 -6.30
N ASN A 81 -0.76 -26.88 -6.39
CA ASN A 81 -2.19 -27.11 -6.60
C ASN A 81 -3.03 -26.53 -5.46
N GLN A 82 -2.61 -26.75 -4.20
CA GLN A 82 -3.31 -26.16 -3.07
C GLN A 82 -3.16 -24.63 -3.04
N MET A 83 -1.98 -24.11 -3.37
CA MET A 83 -1.75 -22.66 -3.47
C MET A 83 -2.68 -22.00 -4.47
N LEU A 84 -2.87 -22.61 -5.66
CA LEU A 84 -3.76 -22.08 -6.69
C LEU A 84 -5.22 -22.06 -6.22
N LYS A 85 -5.71 -23.15 -5.61
CA LYS A 85 -7.05 -23.18 -4.99
C LYS A 85 -7.25 -22.05 -3.96
N ASP A 86 -6.24 -21.83 -3.11
CA ASP A 86 -6.31 -20.76 -2.10
C ASP A 86 -6.27 -19.35 -2.71
N ILE A 87 -5.58 -19.20 -3.86
CA ILE A 87 -5.57 -17.94 -4.62
C ILE A 87 -6.95 -17.68 -5.21
N ASP A 88 -7.59 -18.70 -5.80
CA ASP A 88 -8.92 -18.59 -6.40
C ASP A 88 -9.95 -18.20 -5.32
N THR A 89 -10.00 -18.93 -4.20
CA THR A 89 -10.88 -18.60 -3.05
C THR A 89 -10.65 -17.17 -2.56
N TYR A 90 -9.38 -16.76 -2.39
CA TYR A 90 -9.07 -15.39 -1.96
C TYR A 90 -9.51 -14.34 -2.99
N THR A 91 -9.37 -14.63 -4.28
CA THR A 91 -9.75 -13.72 -5.35
C THR A 91 -11.28 -13.56 -5.43
N GLU A 92 -12.03 -14.65 -5.28
CA GLU A 92 -13.49 -14.63 -5.18
C GLU A 92 -13.96 -13.76 -4.01
N ASP A 93 -13.35 -13.93 -2.81
CA ASP A 93 -13.66 -13.09 -1.65
C ASP A 93 -13.34 -11.60 -1.88
N GLN A 94 -12.24 -11.30 -2.60
CA GLN A 94 -11.93 -9.91 -2.94
C GLN A 94 -12.91 -9.31 -3.95
N HIS A 95 -13.46 -10.13 -4.86
CA HIS A 95 -14.46 -9.67 -5.83
C HIS A 95 -15.80 -9.32 -5.19
N LYS A 96 -16.13 -9.82 -4.00
CA LYS A 96 -17.32 -9.41 -3.25
C LYS A 96 -17.25 -7.96 -2.79
N GLN A 97 -16.06 -7.36 -2.76
CA GLN A 97 -15.80 -5.97 -2.32
C GLN A 97 -16.29 -5.66 -0.89
N GLU A 98 -16.51 -6.68 -0.08
CA GLU A 98 -16.92 -6.54 1.30
C GLU A 98 -15.74 -6.22 2.22
N LYS A 99 -16.02 -5.44 3.26
CA LYS A 99 -15.02 -5.17 4.31
C LYS A 99 -14.89 -6.42 5.19
N SER A 100 -13.65 -6.91 5.34
CA SER A 100 -13.37 -7.92 6.36
C SER A 100 -13.61 -7.35 7.77
N GLU A 101 -13.86 -8.20 8.77
CA GLU A 101 -14.01 -7.79 10.18
C GLU A 101 -12.88 -6.84 10.61
N LYS A 102 -11.64 -7.20 10.31
CA LYS A 102 -10.48 -6.35 10.61
C LYS A 102 -10.52 -4.98 9.92
N GLN A 103 -11.07 -4.90 8.72
CA GLN A 103 -11.24 -3.63 8.02
C GLN A 103 -12.40 -2.83 8.62
N GLN A 104 -13.48 -3.48 9.06
CA GLN A 104 -14.60 -2.82 9.74
C GLN A 104 -14.13 -2.16 11.04
N ASP A 105 -13.38 -2.87 11.88
CA ASP A 105 -12.84 -2.36 13.16
C ASP A 105 -11.86 -1.18 13.00
N SER A 106 -11.14 -1.15 11.89
CA SER A 106 -10.10 -0.13 11.61
C SER A 106 -10.53 0.89 10.56
N TRP A 107 -11.79 0.83 10.11
CA TRP A 107 -12.26 1.74 9.07
C TRP A 107 -12.35 3.17 9.60
N VAL A 108 -11.89 4.08 8.78
CA VAL A 108 -12.05 5.54 8.94
C VAL A 108 -12.64 6.07 7.64
N ASP A 109 -13.62 6.91 7.73
CA ASP A 109 -14.23 7.56 6.55
C ASP A 109 -13.54 8.88 6.20
N GLY A 110 -13.91 9.46 5.06
CA GLY A 110 -13.35 10.72 4.58
C GLY A 110 -13.62 11.89 5.52
N ASP A 111 -14.77 11.93 6.18
CA ASP A 111 -15.14 12.99 7.11
C ASP A 111 -14.29 12.94 8.39
N GLU A 112 -14.05 11.75 8.95
CA GLU A 112 -13.15 11.56 10.08
C GLU A 112 -11.72 11.99 9.73
N ILE A 113 -11.21 11.61 8.55
CA ILE A 113 -9.91 12.04 8.06
C ILE A 113 -9.85 13.57 7.95
N LYS A 114 -10.89 14.18 7.38
CA LYS A 114 -10.98 15.61 7.19
C LYS A 114 -11.02 16.38 8.52
N MET A 115 -11.78 15.90 9.49
CA MET A 115 -11.86 16.48 10.83
C MET A 115 -10.50 16.50 11.52
N ILE A 116 -9.76 15.38 11.51
CA ILE A 116 -8.42 15.30 12.09
C ILE A 116 -7.43 16.20 11.34
N TYR A 117 -7.51 16.22 10.02
CA TYR A 117 -6.71 17.09 9.17
C TYR A 117 -6.93 18.58 9.53
N ASP A 118 -8.18 19.04 9.63
CA ASP A 118 -8.51 20.43 9.94
C ASP A 118 -8.01 20.85 11.34
N LYS A 119 -8.09 19.93 12.32
CA LYS A 119 -7.48 20.12 13.66
C LYS A 119 -5.98 20.32 13.54
N LEU A 120 -5.27 19.41 12.88
CA LEU A 120 -3.82 19.50 12.70
C LEU A 120 -3.40 20.73 11.90
N ALA A 121 -4.19 21.16 10.92
CA ALA A 121 -3.94 22.38 10.15
C ALA A 121 -3.98 23.64 11.04
N LYS A 122 -4.96 23.72 11.95
CA LYS A 122 -5.07 24.81 12.92
C LYS A 122 -3.88 24.82 13.89
N GLU A 123 -3.51 23.67 14.42
CA GLU A 123 -2.35 23.51 15.31
C GLU A 123 -1.04 23.88 14.61
N ALA A 124 -0.79 23.36 13.42
CA ALA A 124 0.40 23.67 12.63
C ALA A 124 0.51 25.15 12.29
N LYS A 125 -0.63 25.83 11.98
CA LYS A 125 -0.66 27.27 11.72
C LYS A 125 -0.20 28.10 12.92
N LEU A 126 -0.53 27.68 14.14
CA LEU A 126 -0.07 28.33 15.36
C LEU A 126 1.42 28.06 15.60
N LEU A 127 1.86 26.81 15.41
CA LEU A 127 3.25 26.44 15.60
C LEU A 127 4.20 27.17 14.67
N TYR A 128 3.84 27.34 13.40
CA TYR A 128 4.64 28.11 12.43
C TYR A 128 4.84 29.60 12.78
N LYS A 129 4.12 30.13 13.79
CA LYS A 129 4.32 31.51 14.28
C LYS A 129 5.36 31.62 15.39
N LYS A 130 5.83 30.49 15.95
CA LYS A 130 6.84 30.49 17.00
C LYS A 130 8.20 30.90 16.41
N GLU A 131 8.98 31.62 17.20
CA GLU A 131 10.35 32.00 16.84
C GLU A 131 11.27 30.77 16.70
N SER A 132 11.07 29.77 17.55
CA SER A 132 11.78 28.51 17.50
C SER A 132 10.84 27.32 17.68
N LEU A 133 11.10 26.23 16.96
CA LEU A 133 10.31 25.00 17.00
C LEU A 133 11.04 23.93 17.81
N THR A 134 10.35 23.38 18.80
CA THR A 134 10.84 22.21 19.54
C THR A 134 10.66 20.93 18.71
N MET A 135 11.28 19.83 19.09
CA MET A 135 11.07 18.53 18.45
C MET A 135 9.58 18.11 18.50
N SER A 136 8.88 18.39 19.60
CA SER A 136 7.45 18.11 19.72
C SER A 136 6.62 18.92 18.71
N ASP A 137 6.94 20.20 18.55
CA ASP A 137 6.28 21.06 17.55
C ASP A 137 6.49 20.53 16.12
N LEU A 138 7.72 20.15 15.80
CA LEU A 138 8.06 19.54 14.50
C LEU A 138 7.31 18.23 14.27
N GLN A 139 7.16 17.39 15.31
CA GLN A 139 6.39 16.15 15.19
C GLN A 139 4.89 16.42 14.96
N THR A 140 4.32 17.45 15.58
CA THR A 140 2.94 17.87 15.36
C THR A 140 2.74 18.42 13.92
N ILE A 141 3.62 19.29 13.45
CA ILE A 141 3.60 19.77 12.07
C ILE A 141 3.73 18.61 11.09
N GLN A 142 4.61 17.65 11.36
CA GLN A 142 4.79 16.47 10.52
C GLN A 142 3.53 15.61 10.45
N ASN A 143 2.72 15.51 11.51
CA ASN A 143 1.43 14.83 11.45
C ASN A 143 0.47 15.50 10.45
N TYR A 144 0.47 16.83 10.41
CA TYR A 144 -0.27 17.59 9.40
C TYR A 144 0.23 17.28 7.98
N VAL A 145 1.56 17.24 7.77
CA VAL A 145 2.16 16.86 6.49
C VAL A 145 1.78 15.43 6.09
N ILE A 146 1.82 14.48 7.03
CA ILE A 146 1.44 13.07 6.79
C ILE A 146 0.00 12.97 6.28
N LEU A 147 -0.97 13.61 6.93
CA LEU A 147 -2.36 13.56 6.45
C LEU A 147 -2.57 14.36 5.16
N SER A 148 -1.81 15.42 4.93
CA SER A 148 -1.84 16.15 3.64
C SER A 148 -1.43 15.28 2.45
N LEU A 149 -0.52 14.32 2.67
CA LEU A 149 0.00 13.41 1.64
C LEU A 149 -0.78 12.09 1.53
N LEU A 150 -1.32 11.61 2.65
CA LEU A 150 -1.88 10.26 2.77
C LEU A 150 -3.39 10.24 3.04
N GLY A 151 -3.98 11.37 3.42
CA GLY A 151 -5.42 11.47 3.72
C GLY A 151 -6.32 11.59 2.49
N GLY A 152 -5.76 11.67 1.28
CA GLY A 152 -6.57 11.82 0.06
C GLY A 152 -7.14 13.22 -0.17
N ILE A 153 -6.72 14.22 0.61
CA ILE A 153 -7.26 15.60 0.59
C ILE A 153 -6.79 16.36 -0.65
N TYR A 154 -5.53 16.26 -0.98
CA TYR A 154 -4.94 16.97 -2.13
C TYR A 154 -4.63 16.07 -3.31
N ILE A 155 -4.13 14.88 -3.02
CA ILE A 155 -3.67 13.90 -4.01
C ILE A 155 -4.06 12.49 -3.58
N PRO A 156 -4.18 11.54 -4.52
CA PRO A 156 -4.40 10.13 -4.17
C PRO A 156 -3.29 9.61 -3.26
N PRO A 157 -3.62 8.93 -2.14
CA PRO A 157 -2.63 8.45 -1.19
C PRO A 157 -1.74 7.35 -1.80
N ARG A 158 -0.43 7.54 -1.75
CA ARG A 158 0.55 6.55 -2.20
C ARG A 158 0.95 5.60 -1.07
N ARG A 159 1.80 4.62 -1.39
CA ARG A 159 2.30 3.68 -0.37
C ARG A 159 3.25 4.37 0.62
N SER A 160 3.31 3.87 1.84
CA SER A 160 4.17 4.42 2.90
C SER A 160 5.64 4.56 2.48
N LYS A 161 6.18 3.54 1.78
CA LYS A 161 7.57 3.57 1.30
C LYS A 161 7.87 4.76 0.41
N ASP A 162 6.92 5.19 -0.40
CA ASP A 162 7.09 6.29 -1.36
C ASP A 162 7.43 7.60 -0.65
N TYR A 163 6.95 7.81 0.59
CA TYR A 163 7.18 9.02 1.37
C TYR A 163 8.22 8.85 2.50
N VAL A 164 8.39 7.67 3.11
CA VAL A 164 9.42 7.49 4.14
C VAL A 164 10.84 7.49 3.54
N ASP A 165 10.97 7.10 2.27
CA ASP A 165 12.23 7.16 1.52
C ASP A 165 12.41 8.49 0.75
N PHE A 166 11.47 9.44 0.92
CA PHE A 166 11.49 10.70 0.18
C PHE A 166 12.55 11.67 0.74
N LYS A 167 13.38 12.21 -0.15
CA LYS A 167 14.47 13.13 0.18
C LYS A 167 14.06 14.58 -0.06
N ILE A 168 14.53 15.47 0.81
CA ILE A 168 14.37 16.92 0.68
C ILE A 168 15.71 17.66 0.55
N HIS A 169 16.79 17.02 0.98
CA HIS A 169 18.18 17.45 0.80
C HIS A 169 19.04 16.25 0.37
N ASP A 170 20.24 16.49 -0.14
CA ASP A 170 21.21 15.47 -0.59
C ASP A 170 20.56 14.44 -1.54
N ILE A 171 19.92 14.96 -2.59
CA ILE A 171 19.08 14.21 -3.50
C ILE A 171 19.89 13.57 -4.61
N ASP A 172 19.86 12.25 -4.73
CA ASP A 172 20.21 11.54 -5.96
C ASP A 172 19.01 11.54 -6.91
N LYS A 173 19.05 12.40 -7.93
CA LYS A 173 17.93 12.57 -8.88
C LYS A 173 17.62 11.33 -9.71
N GLY A 174 18.54 10.36 -9.78
CA GLY A 174 18.35 9.10 -10.51
C GLY A 174 17.59 8.04 -9.69
N HIS A 175 17.75 8.05 -8.38
CA HIS A 175 17.29 6.96 -7.51
C HIS A 175 16.31 7.39 -6.43
N ASP A 176 16.41 8.62 -5.91
CA ASP A 176 15.57 9.08 -4.80
C ASP A 176 14.17 9.51 -5.26
N ASN A 177 13.24 9.51 -4.31
CA ASN A 177 11.97 10.23 -4.42
C ASN A 177 12.18 11.64 -3.87
N TYR A 178 11.71 12.65 -4.59
CA TYR A 178 11.94 14.05 -4.23
C TYR A 178 10.91 15.00 -4.86
N MET A 179 10.92 16.27 -4.43
CA MET A 179 10.10 17.33 -5.00
C MET A 179 10.94 18.15 -6.00
N LEU A 180 10.41 18.36 -7.21
CA LEU A 180 11.00 19.20 -8.24
C LEU A 180 9.96 20.20 -8.75
N LYS A 181 10.15 21.49 -8.47
CA LYS A 181 9.23 22.57 -8.86
C LYS A 181 7.78 22.28 -8.39
N GLU A 182 6.91 21.85 -9.28
CA GLU A 182 5.49 21.59 -9.05
C GLU A 182 5.13 20.10 -9.13
N HIS A 183 6.13 19.24 -9.00
CA HIS A 183 5.94 17.80 -9.11
C HIS A 183 6.66 17.06 -8.00
N PHE A 184 6.01 16.02 -7.49
CA PHE A 184 6.69 14.93 -6.82
C PHE A 184 7.25 13.97 -7.85
N ILE A 185 8.52 13.62 -7.70
CA ILE A 185 9.24 12.65 -8.52
C ILE A 185 9.40 11.37 -7.71
N PHE A 186 8.93 10.26 -8.25
CA PHE A 186 9.04 8.94 -7.64
C PHE A 186 9.87 8.03 -8.54
N ASN A 187 11.11 7.76 -8.14
CA ASN A 187 12.01 6.80 -8.81
C ASN A 187 12.00 5.45 -8.07
N SER A 188 11.91 5.48 -6.73
CA SER A 188 11.97 4.30 -5.86
C SER A 188 10.62 4.03 -5.20
N TYR A 189 9.85 3.08 -5.76
CA TYR A 189 8.57 2.62 -5.22
C TYR A 189 8.30 1.15 -5.61
N LYS A 190 7.29 0.51 -5.00
CA LYS A 190 7.09 -0.96 -5.10
C LYS A 190 7.04 -1.49 -6.54
N THR A 191 6.44 -0.73 -7.44
CA THR A 191 6.22 -1.13 -8.85
C THR A 191 7.02 -0.30 -9.85
N ALA A 192 8.13 0.31 -9.41
CA ALA A 192 8.98 1.15 -10.26
C ALA A 192 9.58 0.38 -11.45
N LYS A 193 9.88 -0.90 -11.28
CA LYS A 193 10.36 -1.75 -12.38
C LYS A 193 9.34 -1.92 -13.52
N THR A 194 8.05 -1.82 -13.21
CA THR A 194 6.95 -1.97 -14.19
C THR A 194 6.57 -0.64 -14.84
N TYR A 195 6.47 0.42 -14.03
CA TYR A 195 5.92 1.72 -14.48
C TYR A 195 6.99 2.80 -14.66
N GLY A 196 8.25 2.53 -14.34
CA GLY A 196 9.32 3.50 -14.44
C GLY A 196 9.17 4.69 -13.50
N ARG A 197 9.85 5.78 -13.80
CA ARG A 197 9.75 7.04 -13.07
C ARG A 197 8.35 7.63 -13.19
N GLN A 198 7.79 8.06 -12.05
CA GLN A 198 6.50 8.74 -12.01
C GLN A 198 6.65 10.20 -11.58
N MET A 199 5.87 11.07 -12.23
CA MET A 199 5.74 12.47 -11.89
C MET A 199 4.29 12.74 -11.48
N VAL A 200 4.09 13.34 -10.30
CA VAL A 200 2.76 13.69 -9.76
C VAL A 200 2.71 15.19 -9.55
N ALA A 201 1.79 15.86 -10.23
CA ALA A 201 1.58 17.30 -10.04
C ALA A 201 1.13 17.61 -8.60
N ILE A 202 1.67 18.69 -8.05
CA ILE A 202 1.40 19.12 -6.68
C ILE A 202 0.43 20.30 -6.74
N PRO A 203 -0.79 20.18 -6.17
CA PRO A 203 -1.71 21.32 -6.02
C PRO A 203 -1.06 22.48 -5.27
N LYS A 204 -1.44 23.70 -5.60
CA LYS A 204 -0.84 24.95 -5.08
C LYS A 204 -0.80 25.00 -3.56
N GLU A 205 -1.88 24.59 -2.92
CA GLU A 205 -2.03 24.55 -1.46
C GLU A 205 -1.04 23.57 -0.84
N LEU A 206 -0.97 22.36 -1.38
CA LEU A 206 -0.02 21.34 -0.94
C LEU A 206 1.42 21.79 -1.17
N LYS A 207 1.72 22.43 -2.31
CA LYS A 207 3.06 22.98 -2.57
C LYS A 207 3.47 24.02 -1.54
N THR A 208 2.54 24.91 -1.17
CA THR A 208 2.78 25.92 -0.14
C THR A 208 3.08 25.30 1.20
N LEU A 209 2.31 24.27 1.59
CA LEU A 209 2.53 23.49 2.80
C LEU A 209 3.91 22.80 2.77
N MET A 210 4.24 22.10 1.69
CA MET A 210 5.51 21.41 1.53
C MET A 210 6.70 22.35 1.63
N ASN A 211 6.63 23.52 1.00
CA ASN A 211 7.70 24.52 1.09
C ASN A 211 7.90 25.04 2.52
N LYS A 212 6.82 25.25 3.30
CA LYS A 212 6.90 25.62 4.72
C LYS A 212 7.54 24.50 5.54
N TRP A 213 7.13 23.26 5.29
CA TRP A 213 7.68 22.10 5.99
C TRP A 213 9.16 21.90 5.73
N ILE A 214 9.59 21.95 4.46
CA ILE A 214 11.00 21.79 4.06
C ILE A 214 11.88 22.82 4.74
N LYS A 215 11.43 24.07 4.91
CA LYS A 215 12.21 25.14 5.55
C LYS A 215 12.50 24.87 7.03
N VAL A 216 11.64 24.17 7.74
CA VAL A 216 11.77 23.92 9.19
C VAL A 216 12.20 22.49 9.51
N ASN A 217 12.22 21.61 8.54
CA ASN A 217 12.61 20.21 8.72
C ASN A 217 14.13 20.10 8.85
N PRO A 218 14.65 19.60 9.99
CA PRO A 218 16.10 19.59 10.26
C PRO A 218 16.82 18.37 9.68
N THR A 219 16.21 17.64 8.75
CA THR A 219 16.75 16.37 8.21
C THR A 219 16.78 16.34 6.69
N ASN A 220 17.46 15.35 6.12
CA ASN A 220 17.46 15.11 4.67
C ASN A 220 16.23 14.36 4.17
N TYR A 221 15.39 13.87 5.08
CA TYR A 221 14.19 13.09 4.76
C TYR A 221 12.92 13.91 4.97
N LEU A 222 11.94 13.70 4.12
CA LEU A 222 10.63 14.32 4.26
C LEU A 222 9.98 14.00 5.61
N LEU A 223 10.10 12.74 6.05
CA LEU A 223 9.54 12.24 7.30
C LEU A 223 10.63 11.64 8.18
N PHE A 224 10.66 12.03 9.44
CA PHE A 224 11.68 11.63 10.39
C PHE A 224 11.08 11.25 11.77
N ASP A 225 11.84 10.50 12.56
CA ASP A 225 11.48 10.12 13.92
C ASP A 225 12.00 11.12 14.96
N SER A 226 11.73 10.88 16.26
CA SER A 226 12.18 11.73 17.37
C SER A 226 13.71 11.88 17.46
N ASN A 227 14.46 10.96 16.88
CA ASN A 227 15.93 10.98 16.85
C ASN A 227 16.48 11.59 15.56
N LYS A 228 15.64 12.25 14.75
CA LYS A 228 15.97 12.81 13.44
C LYS A 228 16.40 11.78 12.39
N ASN A 229 16.18 10.50 12.62
CA ASN A 229 16.41 9.47 11.63
C ASN A 229 15.21 9.37 10.66
N ARG A 230 15.44 8.82 9.49
CA ARG A 230 14.39 8.51 8.52
C ARG A 230 13.25 7.73 9.19
N LEU A 231 12.01 8.18 9.01
CA LEU A 231 10.84 7.50 9.56
C LEU A 231 10.69 6.10 8.93
N SER A 232 10.46 5.08 9.74
CA SER A 232 10.18 3.73 9.24
C SER A 232 8.69 3.56 8.92
N ASN A 233 8.37 2.58 8.03
CA ASN A 233 6.97 2.23 7.74
C ASN A 233 6.19 1.83 9.00
N VAL A 234 6.84 1.16 9.95
CA VAL A 234 6.22 0.76 11.23
C VAL A 234 5.88 2.00 12.05
N LYS A 235 6.84 2.91 12.22
CA LYS A 235 6.64 4.15 12.98
C LYS A 235 5.60 5.07 12.31
N LEU A 236 5.53 5.10 10.97
CA LEU A 236 4.48 5.83 10.25
C LEU A 236 3.09 5.28 10.58
N ASN A 237 2.89 3.95 10.52
CA ASN A 237 1.61 3.35 10.88
C ASN A 237 1.27 3.54 12.38
N GLN A 238 2.25 3.43 13.29
CA GLN A 238 2.04 3.73 14.72
C GLN A 238 1.60 5.18 14.94
N ARG A 239 2.11 6.12 14.15
CA ARG A 239 1.69 7.52 14.19
C ARG A 239 0.26 7.70 13.71
N LEU A 240 -0.10 7.06 12.60
CA LEU A 240 -1.49 7.06 12.11
C LEU A 240 -2.42 6.47 13.17
N ASN A 241 -2.07 5.34 13.79
CA ASN A 241 -2.89 4.76 14.87
C ASN A 241 -3.15 5.77 16.00
N LYS A 242 -2.14 6.53 16.41
CA LYS A 242 -2.30 7.58 17.44
C LYS A 242 -3.19 8.73 16.98
N LEU A 243 -3.12 9.13 15.70
CA LEU A 243 -3.95 10.19 15.14
C LEU A 243 -5.42 9.82 15.06
N PHE A 244 -5.72 8.53 14.91
CA PHE A 244 -7.08 7.97 14.84
C PHE A 244 -7.45 7.21 16.12
N ASP A 245 -7.17 7.79 17.28
CA ASP A 245 -7.56 7.29 18.60
C ASP A 245 -7.23 5.81 18.84
N HIS A 246 -6.03 5.41 18.43
CA HIS A 246 -5.52 4.04 18.52
C HIS A 246 -6.26 2.99 17.68
N LYS A 247 -7.16 3.38 16.78
CA LYS A 247 -7.63 2.48 15.72
C LYS A 247 -6.43 1.95 14.93
N LYS A 248 -6.49 0.72 14.45
CA LYS A 248 -5.39 0.10 13.67
C LYS A 248 -5.32 0.64 12.23
N VAL A 249 -5.30 1.97 12.09
CA VAL A 249 -5.25 2.66 10.79
C VAL A 249 -3.83 2.63 10.24
N GLY A 250 -3.66 2.02 9.08
CA GLY A 250 -2.41 2.08 8.33
C GLY A 250 -2.60 2.81 7.00
N VAL A 251 -1.49 3.10 6.32
CA VAL A 251 -1.53 3.77 5.01
C VAL A 251 -2.42 3.03 3.99
N ASN A 252 -2.46 1.69 4.03
CA ASN A 252 -3.35 0.93 3.16
C ASN A 252 -4.82 1.20 3.47
N GLN A 253 -5.19 1.39 4.75
CA GLN A 253 -6.57 1.73 5.12
C GLN A 253 -6.98 3.08 4.52
N LEU A 254 -6.15 4.12 4.63
CA LEU A 254 -6.41 5.43 4.03
C LEU A 254 -6.57 5.35 2.49
N ARG A 255 -5.83 4.45 1.85
CA ARG A 255 -5.96 4.19 0.40
C ARG A 255 -7.28 3.49 0.05
N HIS A 256 -7.73 2.55 0.88
CA HIS A 256 -9.04 1.90 0.74
C HIS A 256 -10.16 2.93 0.89
N THR A 257 -10.13 3.73 1.96
CA THR A 257 -11.10 4.80 2.18
C THR A 257 -11.17 5.75 0.98
N PHE A 258 -10.04 6.29 0.55
CA PHE A 258 -10.00 7.23 -0.60
C PHE A 258 -10.64 6.65 -1.87
N LEU A 259 -10.33 5.39 -2.20
CA LEU A 259 -10.88 4.76 -3.40
C LEU A 259 -12.36 4.41 -3.24
N SER A 260 -12.77 3.91 -2.06
CA SER A 260 -14.16 3.58 -1.79
C SER A 260 -15.05 4.81 -1.84
N ASP A 261 -14.67 5.88 -1.14
CA ASP A 261 -15.45 7.13 -1.12
C ASP A 261 -15.55 7.76 -2.52
N LYS A 262 -14.42 7.76 -3.25
CA LYS A 262 -14.37 8.40 -4.58
C LYS A 262 -15.15 7.65 -5.65
N TYR A 263 -15.23 6.32 -5.56
CA TYR A 263 -15.77 5.47 -6.63
C TYR A 263 -17.00 4.66 -6.21
N GLN A 264 -17.61 4.98 -5.06
CA GLN A 264 -18.81 4.30 -4.56
C GLN A 264 -19.94 4.25 -5.61
N GLU A 265 -20.26 5.38 -6.22
CA GLU A 265 -21.28 5.47 -7.27
C GLU A 265 -20.94 4.63 -8.51
N SER A 266 -19.63 4.55 -8.84
CA SER A 266 -19.17 3.74 -9.96
C SER A 266 -19.32 2.24 -9.68
N ILE A 267 -19.12 1.80 -8.43
CA ILE A 267 -19.31 0.41 -8.01
C ILE A 267 -20.79 0.05 -8.14
N GLU A 268 -21.68 0.90 -7.64
CA GLU A 268 -23.14 0.68 -7.72
C GLU A 268 -23.62 0.65 -9.17
N THR A 269 -23.11 1.56 -10.00
CA THR A 269 -23.41 1.60 -11.45
C THR A 269 -22.94 0.33 -12.15
N ASN A 270 -21.72 -0.13 -11.86
CA ASN A 270 -21.18 -1.36 -12.44
C ASN A 270 -21.97 -2.60 -12.00
N ASN A 271 -22.41 -2.66 -10.75
CA ASN A 271 -23.25 -3.77 -10.26
C ASN A 271 -24.60 -3.79 -10.98
N LYS A 272 -25.29 -2.63 -11.09
CA LYS A 272 -26.53 -2.53 -11.84
C LYS A 272 -26.35 -2.96 -13.31
N MET A 273 -25.26 -2.51 -13.93
CA MET A 273 -24.94 -2.89 -15.32
C MET A 273 -24.70 -4.39 -15.47
N ALA A 274 -23.99 -5.01 -14.49
CA ALA A 274 -23.78 -6.46 -14.47
C ALA A 274 -25.11 -7.23 -14.38
N ASP A 275 -26.01 -6.77 -13.50
CA ASP A 275 -27.35 -7.34 -13.34
C ASP A 275 -28.18 -7.22 -14.63
N ASP A 276 -28.15 -6.08 -15.28
CA ASP A 276 -28.89 -5.84 -16.53
C ASP A 276 -28.32 -6.70 -17.67
N LEU A 277 -26.98 -6.80 -17.79
CA LEU A 277 -26.35 -7.68 -18.76
C LEU A 277 -26.70 -9.15 -18.50
N ALA A 278 -26.72 -9.58 -17.22
CA ALA A 278 -27.13 -10.94 -16.86
C ALA A 278 -28.59 -11.23 -17.26
N LYS A 279 -29.52 -10.29 -17.02
CA LYS A 279 -30.92 -10.39 -17.48
C LYS A 279 -31.04 -10.48 -19.01
N MET A 280 -30.09 -9.88 -19.75
CA MET A 280 -29.98 -9.99 -21.21
C MET A 280 -29.29 -11.29 -21.69
N GLY A 281 -28.87 -12.17 -20.77
CA GLY A 281 -28.08 -13.36 -21.10
C GLY A 281 -26.62 -13.04 -21.48
N SER A 282 -26.08 -11.94 -21.01
CA SER A 282 -24.74 -11.44 -21.31
C SER A 282 -23.91 -11.29 -20.03
N SER A 283 -22.63 -10.96 -20.16
CA SER A 283 -21.71 -10.75 -19.03
C SER A 283 -20.94 -9.44 -19.18
N MET A 284 -20.29 -9.00 -18.10
CA MET A 284 -19.41 -7.81 -18.09
C MET A 284 -18.27 -7.88 -19.11
N ILE A 285 -17.85 -9.07 -19.54
CA ILE A 285 -16.86 -9.26 -20.62
C ILE A 285 -17.37 -8.68 -21.94
N GLN A 286 -18.70 -8.70 -22.14
CA GLN A 286 -19.36 -8.21 -23.35
C GLN A 286 -19.80 -6.74 -23.24
N GLU A 287 -19.53 -6.05 -22.12
CA GLU A 287 -19.87 -4.65 -21.92
C GLU A 287 -19.54 -3.78 -23.13
N LYS A 288 -18.30 -3.87 -23.63
CA LYS A 288 -17.83 -3.08 -24.79
C LYS A 288 -18.54 -3.39 -26.10
N VAL A 289 -19.23 -4.52 -26.19
CA VAL A 289 -20.04 -4.89 -27.35
C VAL A 289 -21.37 -4.15 -27.34
N TYR A 290 -22.00 -4.01 -26.16
CA TYR A 290 -23.33 -3.42 -26.01
C TYR A 290 -23.29 -1.92 -25.70
N ILE A 291 -22.32 -1.46 -24.89
CA ILE A 291 -22.22 -0.06 -24.50
C ILE A 291 -21.30 0.70 -25.46
N LYS A 292 -21.81 1.69 -26.14
CA LYS A 292 -21.07 2.53 -27.10
C LYS A 292 -20.88 3.94 -26.56
N LYS A 293 -19.68 4.50 -26.79
CA LYS A 293 -19.40 5.90 -26.50
C LYS A 293 -20.17 6.80 -27.46
N ASN A 294 -20.92 7.76 -26.94
CA ASN A 294 -21.46 8.83 -27.79
C ASN A 294 -20.29 9.65 -28.36
N LYS A 295 -20.31 9.95 -29.66
CA LYS A 295 -19.41 10.95 -30.24
C LYS A 295 -19.69 12.27 -29.53
N LYS A 296 -18.69 12.87 -28.87
CA LYS A 296 -18.81 14.25 -28.40
C LYS A 296 -19.20 15.10 -29.62
N LYS A 297 -20.35 15.79 -29.55
CA LYS A 297 -20.59 16.90 -30.45
C LYS A 297 -19.46 17.88 -30.23
N PRO A 298 -18.79 18.41 -31.30
CA PRO A 298 -17.78 19.45 -31.13
C PRO A 298 -18.43 20.61 -30.35
N SER A 299 -17.69 21.11 -29.37
CA SER A 299 -18.16 22.29 -28.62
C SER A 299 -18.18 23.49 -29.56
N PRO A 300 -19.03 24.50 -29.32
CA PRO A 300 -19.03 25.72 -30.15
C PRO A 300 -17.67 26.40 -30.25
N SER A 301 -16.77 26.19 -29.30
CA SER A 301 -15.39 26.66 -29.32
C SER A 301 -14.46 25.91 -30.31
N ASP A 302 -14.80 24.65 -30.65
CA ASP A 302 -13.99 23.85 -31.57
C ASP A 302 -14.31 24.19 -33.07
N ILE A 303 -15.27 25.07 -33.32
CA ILE A 303 -15.75 25.45 -34.67
C ILE A 303 -15.17 26.83 -35.11
N MET A 304 -14.49 27.57 -34.21
CA MET A 304 -13.99 28.90 -34.51
C MET A 304 -12.51 28.99 -34.99
N ASP A 305 -11.83 27.88 -35.17
CA ASP A 305 -10.45 27.86 -35.67
C ASP A 305 -10.36 27.04 -37.00
N VAL A 306 -11.11 27.51 -38.04
CA VAL A 306 -10.87 27.13 -39.45
C VAL A 306 -10.83 28.38 -40.30
#